data_7a8a19d2f74bd589bd0d207256a86a26
#
_entry.id   7a8a19d2f74bd589bd0d207256a86a26
#
_cell.length_a   1.000
_cell.length_b   1.000
_cell.length_c   1.000
_cell.angle_alpha   90.00
_cell.angle_beta   90.00
_cell.angle_gamma   90.00
#
_symmetry.space_group_name_H-M   'P 1'
#
loop_
_entity.id
_entity.type
_entity.pdbx_description
1 polymer ?
#
loop_
_entity_poly.entity_id
_entity_poly.type
_entity_poly.pdbx_seq_one_letter_code
_entity_poly.pdbx_strand_id
1 'polypeptide(L)'
;ALFMANDIFAFVKADAVKEITVSENTSVSSLAKELDDQGVINYHSVFKLYLTLKHQTDTSVLAGAYQLNPSMDYGQIVDALANTASTETVQITIPEGYSISQIRQVLLDNHICTEDALDEVLNDYSFKHDFLEDEKPAAEGWLEGYLFPDTYEVYKGNAAVVDTINKMLNNFGNKYDADIKSGAENLGRSMHDIVTIASLIEREAQRDDERARIAGVIYNRLNNSSEFPYLQVDASVLYGLGRTGGKLSDEDLKSDSEYNLYNHKGLPPGPICNPGYASLYAASHPEDNNYYYYVAMPDGSHLFASSYEEHERNIEASNQAQAQAASASADTTTTEATGE
;
A
#
# COMPACT_ATOMS: atom_id res chain seq x y z
N ALA A 1 -33.91 -13.17 6.14
CA ALA A 1 -32.70 -13.81 6.68
C ALA A 1 -31.43 -13.26 5.99
N LEU A 2 -31.28 -13.33 4.65
CA LEU A 2 -30.09 -12.89 3.91
C LEU A 2 -29.77 -11.41 4.17
N PHE A 3 -30.76 -10.51 4.11
CA PHE A 3 -30.56 -9.07 4.36
C PHE A 3 -30.14 -8.77 5.81
N MET A 4 -30.62 -9.54 6.78
CA MET A 4 -30.21 -9.41 8.18
C MET A 4 -28.77 -9.92 8.37
N ALA A 5 -28.40 -11.02 7.69
CA ALA A 5 -27.03 -11.51 7.72
C ALA A 5 -26.07 -10.49 7.11
N ASN A 6 -26.45 -9.85 6.00
CA ASN A 6 -25.67 -8.78 5.41
C ASN A 6 -25.49 -7.58 6.35
N ASP A 7 -26.48 -7.26 7.17
CA ASP A 7 -26.37 -6.18 8.15
C ASP A 7 -25.42 -6.52 9.31
N ILE A 8 -25.46 -7.78 9.77
CA ILE A 8 -24.61 -8.28 10.87
C ILE A 8 -23.13 -8.38 10.44
N PHE A 9 -22.88 -8.90 9.22
CA PHE A 9 -21.56 -9.27 8.74
C PHE A 9 -21.02 -8.35 7.65
N ALA A 10 -21.77 -7.32 7.27
CA ALA A 10 -21.39 -6.29 6.29
C ALA A 10 -20.86 -6.83 4.95
N PHE A 11 -21.45 -7.90 4.39
CA PHE A 11 -20.98 -8.55 3.15
C PHE A 11 -21.04 -7.62 1.92
N VAL A 12 -22.09 -6.81 1.81
CA VAL A 12 -22.28 -5.86 0.71
C VAL A 12 -22.98 -4.61 1.29
N LYS A 13 -22.20 -3.59 1.61
CA LYS A 13 -22.71 -2.29 2.09
C LYS A 13 -21.95 -1.15 1.44
N ALA A 14 -22.58 0.02 1.39
CA ALA A 14 -21.96 1.23 0.88
C ALA A 14 -20.80 1.65 1.81
N ASP A 15 -19.71 2.04 1.22
CA ASP A 15 -18.55 2.60 1.91
C ASP A 15 -18.72 4.12 1.99
N ALA A 16 -19.15 4.59 3.16
CA ALA A 16 -19.32 6.01 3.43
C ALA A 16 -19.19 6.25 4.94
N VAL A 17 -18.08 6.85 5.35
CA VAL A 17 -17.88 7.24 6.75
C VAL A 17 -18.98 8.18 7.20
N LYS A 18 -19.56 7.89 8.35
CA LYS A 18 -20.61 8.69 8.99
C LYS A 18 -20.18 9.12 10.38
N GLU A 19 -20.34 10.39 10.67
CA GLU A 19 -20.12 10.92 11.99
C GLU A 19 -21.35 10.73 12.86
N ILE A 20 -21.20 10.02 13.97
CA ILE A 20 -22.27 9.74 14.94
C ILE A 20 -21.89 10.38 16.27
N THR A 21 -22.71 11.28 16.77
CA THR A 21 -22.50 11.91 18.07
C THR A 21 -23.31 11.18 19.15
N VAL A 22 -22.63 10.56 20.10
CA VAL A 22 -23.25 9.88 21.25
C VAL A 22 -23.24 10.83 22.44
N SER A 23 -24.42 11.16 22.97
CA SER A 23 -24.55 11.97 24.17
C SER A 23 -24.32 11.18 25.44
N GLU A 24 -23.97 11.87 26.55
CA GLU A 24 -23.88 11.25 27.87
C GLU A 24 -25.21 10.53 28.21
N ASN A 25 -25.08 9.35 28.80
CA ASN A 25 -26.20 8.50 29.20
C ASN A 25 -27.10 8.01 28.05
N THR A 26 -26.60 7.96 26.81
CA THR A 26 -27.36 7.38 25.69
C THR A 26 -27.59 5.89 25.95
N SER A 27 -28.88 5.46 25.93
CA SER A 27 -29.21 4.06 26.06
C SER A 27 -28.85 3.27 24.82
N VAL A 28 -28.54 1.97 24.98
CA VAL A 28 -28.29 1.04 23.86
C VAL A 28 -29.44 1.07 22.83
N SER A 29 -30.69 1.25 23.29
CA SER A 29 -31.86 1.35 22.42
C SER A 29 -31.87 2.63 21.59
N SER A 30 -31.49 3.76 22.20
CA SER A 30 -31.41 5.05 21.51
C SER A 30 -30.27 5.06 20.51
N LEU A 31 -29.12 4.52 20.91
CA LEU A 31 -27.95 4.39 20.04
C LEU A 31 -28.24 3.50 18.82
N ALA A 32 -28.84 2.30 19.05
CA ALA A 32 -29.17 1.40 17.95
C ALA A 32 -30.13 2.06 16.94
N LYS A 33 -31.08 2.85 17.43
CA LYS A 33 -31.99 3.59 16.57
C LYS A 33 -31.25 4.68 15.80
N GLU A 34 -30.37 5.41 16.43
CA GLU A 34 -29.58 6.45 15.77
C GLU A 34 -28.68 5.91 14.67
N LEU A 35 -28.01 4.77 14.92
CA LEU A 35 -27.20 4.06 13.91
C LEU A 35 -28.06 3.62 12.71
N ASP A 36 -29.30 3.21 12.91
CA ASP A 36 -30.26 2.87 11.86
C ASP A 36 -30.74 4.15 11.12
N ASP A 37 -31.14 5.18 11.84
CA ASP A 37 -31.59 6.46 11.28
C ASP A 37 -30.48 7.13 10.43
N GLN A 38 -29.22 6.98 10.84
CA GLN A 38 -28.06 7.47 10.11
C GLN A 38 -27.59 6.51 8.99
N GLY A 39 -28.16 5.30 8.90
CA GLY A 39 -27.85 4.31 7.88
C GLY A 39 -26.46 3.67 8.03
N VAL A 40 -25.95 3.58 9.25
CA VAL A 40 -24.78 2.77 9.60
C VAL A 40 -25.16 1.30 9.65
N ILE A 41 -26.33 1.01 10.24
CA ILE A 41 -26.97 -0.30 10.24
C ILE A 41 -28.35 -0.17 9.58
N ASN A 42 -28.98 -1.30 9.24
CA ASN A 42 -30.33 -1.29 8.62
C ASN A 42 -31.40 -1.89 9.55
N TYR A 43 -31.01 -2.51 10.65
CA TYR A 43 -31.94 -3.20 11.55
C TYR A 43 -31.55 -3.01 13.03
N HIS A 44 -31.97 -1.89 13.63
CA HIS A 44 -31.69 -1.58 15.04
C HIS A 44 -32.12 -2.69 16.02
N SER A 45 -33.22 -3.40 15.73
CA SER A 45 -33.70 -4.50 16.58
C SER A 45 -32.77 -5.72 16.55
N VAL A 46 -32.12 -5.97 15.39
CA VAL A 46 -31.14 -7.07 15.24
C VAL A 46 -29.82 -6.69 15.93
N PHE A 47 -29.41 -5.44 15.82
CA PHE A 47 -28.24 -4.92 16.54
C PHE A 47 -28.41 -5.00 18.06
N LYS A 48 -29.59 -4.65 18.58
CA LYS A 48 -29.92 -4.84 20.00
C LYS A 48 -29.84 -6.30 20.44
N LEU A 49 -30.40 -7.21 19.64
CA LEU A 49 -30.32 -8.64 19.92
C LEU A 49 -28.87 -9.13 19.92
N TYR A 50 -28.06 -8.66 18.97
CA TYR A 50 -26.62 -8.95 18.90
C TYR A 50 -25.91 -8.53 20.20
N LEU A 51 -26.11 -7.28 20.67
CA LEU A 51 -25.53 -6.79 21.92
C LEU A 51 -25.98 -7.62 23.14
N THR A 52 -27.25 -8.02 23.19
CA THR A 52 -27.77 -8.87 24.26
C THR A 52 -27.09 -10.24 24.27
N LEU A 53 -26.93 -10.88 23.11
CA LEU A 53 -26.26 -12.19 22.98
C LEU A 53 -24.79 -12.17 23.31
N LYS A 54 -24.12 -11.03 23.05
CA LYS A 54 -22.72 -10.81 23.40
C LYS A 54 -22.50 -10.33 24.83
N HIS A 55 -23.56 -10.24 25.64
CA HIS A 55 -23.52 -9.70 27.02
C HIS A 55 -22.95 -8.26 27.11
N GLN A 56 -23.17 -7.48 26.08
CA GLN A 56 -22.68 -6.08 25.97
C GLN A 56 -23.79 -5.04 26.18
N THR A 57 -24.90 -5.42 26.80
CA THR A 57 -26.04 -4.51 27.06
C THR A 57 -25.74 -3.41 28.09
N ASP A 58 -24.75 -3.63 28.94
CA ASP A 58 -24.27 -2.69 29.95
C ASP A 58 -22.95 -2.02 29.54
N THR A 59 -22.52 -2.22 28.29
CA THR A 59 -21.33 -1.56 27.78
C THR A 59 -21.61 -0.07 27.77
N SER A 60 -20.92 0.67 28.62
CA SER A 60 -20.95 2.13 28.65
C SER A 60 -20.35 2.64 27.33
N VAL A 61 -21.23 2.92 26.38
CA VAL A 61 -20.84 3.67 25.21
C VAL A 61 -20.43 5.04 25.71
N LEU A 62 -19.20 5.39 25.48
CA LEU A 62 -18.66 6.66 25.94
C LEU A 62 -19.31 7.79 25.10
N ALA A 63 -19.65 8.90 25.73
CA ALA A 63 -20.12 10.08 25.01
C ALA A 63 -18.97 10.63 24.15
N GLY A 64 -19.29 10.99 22.91
CA GLY A 64 -18.33 11.54 21.97
C GLY A 64 -18.78 11.42 20.53
N ALA A 65 -17.98 11.94 19.61
CA ALA A 65 -18.18 11.76 18.18
C ALA A 65 -17.43 10.52 17.70
N TYR A 66 -18.10 9.68 16.93
CA TYR A 66 -17.60 8.43 16.39
C TYR A 66 -17.66 8.45 14.86
N GLN A 67 -16.61 8.01 14.22
CA GLN A 67 -16.59 7.79 12.78
C GLN A 67 -16.92 6.31 12.53
N LEU A 68 -18.12 6.06 12.03
CA LEU A 68 -18.59 4.71 11.73
C LEU A 68 -18.84 4.56 10.23
N ASN A 69 -18.51 3.39 9.70
CA ASN A 69 -18.72 3.08 8.30
C ASN A 69 -19.80 2.00 8.19
N PRO A 70 -20.82 2.13 7.31
CA PRO A 70 -21.77 1.06 7.04
C PRO A 70 -21.13 -0.27 6.61
N SER A 71 -19.92 -0.24 6.06
CA SER A 71 -19.14 -1.47 5.74
C SER A 71 -18.65 -2.22 6.96
N MET A 72 -18.71 -1.65 8.16
CA MET A 72 -18.39 -2.33 9.41
C MET A 72 -19.45 -3.37 9.75
N ASP A 73 -19.02 -4.53 10.26
CA ASP A 73 -19.92 -5.48 10.90
C ASP A 73 -20.31 -5.03 12.31
N TYR A 74 -21.27 -5.72 12.92
CA TYR A 74 -21.75 -5.32 14.25
C TYR A 74 -20.70 -5.39 15.34
N GLY A 75 -19.73 -6.33 15.24
CA GLY A 75 -18.61 -6.41 16.19
C GLY A 75 -17.71 -5.19 16.09
N GLN A 76 -17.34 -4.83 14.87
CA GLN A 76 -16.51 -3.67 14.58
C GLN A 76 -17.15 -2.34 15.01
N ILE A 77 -18.48 -2.21 14.83
CA ILE A 77 -19.23 -1.05 15.32
C ILE A 77 -19.18 -0.98 16.85
N VAL A 78 -19.35 -2.12 17.52
CA VAL A 78 -19.31 -2.16 18.99
C VAL A 78 -17.91 -1.84 19.52
N ASP A 79 -16.89 -2.38 18.92
CA ASP A 79 -15.50 -2.12 19.31
C ASP A 79 -15.14 -0.63 19.09
N ALA A 80 -15.58 -0.02 17.98
CA ALA A 80 -15.43 1.39 17.75
C ALA A 80 -16.15 2.26 18.80
N LEU A 81 -17.33 1.86 19.22
CA LEU A 81 -18.14 2.56 20.24
C LEU A 81 -17.61 2.36 21.68
N ALA A 82 -16.88 1.30 21.93
CA ALA A 82 -16.26 1.02 23.23
C ALA A 82 -14.98 1.84 23.47
N ASN A 83 -14.36 2.29 22.39
CA ASN A 83 -13.15 3.13 22.46
C ASN A 83 -13.53 4.59 22.32
N THR A 84 -12.91 5.47 23.12
CA THR A 84 -13.13 6.93 23.04
C THR A 84 -12.74 7.42 21.66
N ALA A 85 -13.71 7.91 20.90
CA ALA A 85 -13.42 8.59 19.65
C ALA A 85 -12.63 9.88 19.94
N SER A 86 -11.48 10.03 19.32
CA SER A 86 -10.81 11.33 19.28
C SER A 86 -11.54 12.20 18.25
N THR A 87 -11.84 13.44 18.59
CA THR A 87 -12.29 14.45 17.62
C THR A 87 -11.11 15.18 16.98
N GLU A 88 -9.88 14.86 17.42
CA GLU A 88 -8.67 15.47 16.88
C GLU A 88 -8.30 14.78 15.57
N THR A 89 -8.37 15.52 14.48
CA THR A 89 -7.87 15.09 13.18
C THR A 89 -6.45 15.58 12.95
N VAL A 90 -5.70 14.84 12.17
CA VAL A 90 -4.38 15.21 11.69
C VAL A 90 -4.25 14.84 10.22
N GLN A 91 -3.58 15.70 9.47
CA GLN A 91 -3.23 15.40 8.08
C GLN A 91 -1.90 14.67 8.04
N ILE A 92 -1.90 13.49 7.43
CA ILE A 92 -0.69 12.68 7.18
C ILE A 92 -0.49 12.52 5.68
N THR A 93 0.76 12.52 5.25
CA THR A 93 1.11 12.24 3.85
C THR A 93 1.88 10.94 3.77
N ILE A 94 1.41 10.03 2.94
CA ILE A 94 2.07 8.78 2.60
C ILE A 94 2.66 8.95 1.20
N PRO A 95 3.98 9.06 1.08
CA PRO A 95 4.64 9.16 -0.22
C PRO A 95 4.51 7.88 -1.06
N GLU A 96 4.54 8.02 -2.39
CA GLU A 96 4.65 6.90 -3.30
C GLU A 96 5.92 6.09 -3.01
N GLY A 97 5.85 4.78 -3.17
CA GLY A 97 6.97 3.88 -2.93
C GLY A 97 7.24 3.54 -1.45
N TYR A 98 6.40 4.00 -0.51
CA TYR A 98 6.50 3.59 0.88
C TYR A 98 6.01 2.14 1.06
N SER A 99 6.76 1.35 1.83
CA SER A 99 6.31 0.03 2.31
C SER A 99 5.37 0.17 3.51
N ILE A 100 4.65 -0.91 3.84
CA ILE A 100 3.83 -0.96 5.08
C ILE A 100 4.65 -0.58 6.31
N SER A 101 5.90 -1.04 6.40
CA SER A 101 6.78 -0.70 7.52
C SER A 101 7.02 0.81 7.62
N GLN A 102 7.18 1.50 6.50
CA GLN A 102 7.33 2.96 6.46
C GLN A 102 6.01 3.68 6.76
N ILE A 103 4.87 3.18 6.25
CA ILE A 103 3.54 3.71 6.57
C ILE A 103 3.27 3.56 8.07
N ARG A 104 3.58 2.38 8.65
CA ARG A 104 3.50 2.12 10.08
C ARG A 104 4.26 3.19 10.88
N GLN A 105 5.48 3.49 10.47
CA GLN A 105 6.29 4.52 11.13
C GLN A 105 5.65 5.90 11.04
N VAL A 106 5.10 6.29 9.88
CA VAL A 106 4.38 7.57 9.73
C VAL A 106 3.20 7.66 10.69
N LEU A 107 2.41 6.60 10.84
CA LEU A 107 1.27 6.58 11.76
C LEU A 107 1.71 6.73 13.23
N LEU A 108 2.77 6.06 13.62
CA LEU A 108 3.32 6.12 14.99
C LEU A 108 3.96 7.48 15.28
N ASP A 109 4.75 8.03 14.38
CA ASP A 109 5.41 9.33 14.54
C ASP A 109 4.41 10.49 14.65
N ASN A 110 3.25 10.38 13.98
CA ASN A 110 2.15 11.33 14.10
C ASN A 110 1.21 11.05 15.29
N HIS A 111 1.54 10.06 16.12
CA HIS A 111 0.76 9.69 17.30
C HIS A 111 -0.72 9.40 16.98
N ILE A 112 -0.96 8.71 15.85
CA ILE A 112 -2.31 8.31 15.46
C ILE A 112 -2.87 7.25 16.40
N CYS A 113 -2.03 6.29 16.80
CA CYS A 113 -2.42 5.16 17.64
C CYS A 113 -1.22 4.59 18.39
N THR A 114 -1.46 3.60 19.24
CA THR A 114 -0.39 2.80 19.83
C THR A 114 0.12 1.75 18.83
N GLU A 115 1.34 1.29 19.04
CA GLU A 115 1.97 0.24 18.25
C GLU A 115 1.13 -1.06 18.25
N ASP A 116 0.73 -1.52 19.42
CA ASP A 116 -0.06 -2.75 19.58
C ASP A 116 -1.38 -2.72 18.79
N ALA A 117 -2.10 -1.58 18.83
CA ALA A 117 -3.37 -1.43 18.11
C ALA A 117 -3.17 -1.39 16.58
N LEU A 118 -2.06 -0.81 16.13
CA LEU A 118 -1.72 -0.78 14.70
C LEU A 118 -1.34 -2.17 14.21
N ASP A 119 -0.52 -2.89 14.97
CA ASP A 119 -0.07 -4.24 14.62
C ASP A 119 -1.25 -5.24 14.61
N GLU A 120 -2.19 -5.14 15.57
CA GLU A 120 -3.42 -5.93 15.57
C GLU A 120 -4.23 -5.69 14.29
N VAL A 121 -4.40 -4.43 13.88
CA VAL A 121 -5.18 -4.11 12.66
C VAL A 121 -4.45 -4.55 11.39
N LEU A 122 -3.14 -4.30 11.29
CA LEU A 122 -2.38 -4.67 10.10
C LEU A 122 -2.25 -6.19 9.90
N ASN A 123 -2.20 -6.96 10.99
CA ASN A 123 -1.94 -8.40 10.92
C ASN A 123 -3.23 -9.24 10.98
N ASP A 124 -4.20 -8.84 11.80
CA ASP A 124 -5.33 -9.71 12.16
C ASP A 124 -6.68 -9.22 11.63
N TYR A 125 -6.80 -7.93 11.26
CA TYR A 125 -8.07 -7.37 10.84
C TYR A 125 -8.45 -7.79 9.42
N SER A 126 -9.66 -8.37 9.26
CA SER A 126 -10.20 -8.76 7.95
C SER A 126 -10.87 -7.60 7.25
N PHE A 127 -10.13 -6.88 6.41
CA PHE A 127 -10.69 -5.86 5.53
C PHE A 127 -11.55 -6.51 4.43
N LYS A 128 -12.67 -5.85 4.11
CA LYS A 128 -13.67 -6.38 3.15
C LYS A 128 -13.63 -5.56 1.87
N HIS A 129 -12.63 -5.80 1.05
CA HIS A 129 -12.53 -5.28 -0.30
C HIS A 129 -12.46 -6.44 -1.27
N ASP A 130 -13.20 -6.38 -2.37
CA ASP A 130 -13.27 -7.45 -3.38
C ASP A 130 -11.88 -7.85 -3.90
N PHE A 131 -10.96 -6.88 -3.95
CA PHE A 131 -9.59 -7.12 -4.40
C PHE A 131 -8.68 -7.78 -3.35
N LEU A 132 -9.15 -7.97 -2.12
CA LEU A 132 -8.43 -8.65 -1.03
C LEU A 132 -9.01 -10.05 -0.72
N GLU A 133 -10.06 -10.50 -1.41
CA GLU A 133 -10.75 -11.75 -1.07
C GLU A 133 -9.85 -12.99 -1.20
N ASP A 134 -8.92 -12.98 -2.13
CA ASP A 134 -7.94 -14.06 -2.36
C ASP A 134 -6.64 -13.88 -1.57
N GLU A 135 -6.43 -12.69 -0.99
CA GLU A 135 -5.22 -12.27 -0.29
C GLU A 135 -5.37 -12.47 1.21
N LYS A 136 -5.70 -13.66 1.68
CA LYS A 136 -5.80 -13.85 3.12
C LYS A 136 -4.44 -14.01 3.79
N PRO A 137 -4.25 -13.27 4.88
CA PRO A 137 -2.98 -13.14 5.55
C PRO A 137 -2.67 -14.41 6.35
N ALA A 138 -1.71 -15.14 5.89
CA ALA A 138 -0.90 -15.98 6.76
C ALA A 138 0.49 -15.36 6.91
N ALA A 139 0.72 -14.19 6.31
CA ALA A 139 2.03 -13.54 6.24
C ALA A 139 1.94 -12.08 6.66
N GLU A 140 2.88 -11.65 7.46
CA GLU A 140 3.20 -10.25 7.72
C GLU A 140 3.32 -9.48 6.39
N GLY A 141 2.62 -8.35 6.28
CA GLY A 141 2.69 -7.51 5.09
C GLY A 141 1.71 -7.82 3.96
N TRP A 142 0.64 -8.57 4.19
CA TRP A 142 -0.37 -8.93 3.19
C TRP A 142 -1.08 -7.74 2.52
N LEU A 143 -1.08 -6.55 3.14
CA LEU A 143 -1.59 -5.31 2.57
C LEU A 143 -0.56 -4.55 1.73
N GLU A 144 0.68 -5.08 1.58
CA GLU A 144 1.71 -4.41 0.79
C GLU A 144 1.26 -4.22 -0.65
N GLY A 145 1.39 -2.99 -1.13
CA GLY A 145 0.95 -2.59 -2.46
C GLY A 145 -0.48 -2.06 -2.55
N TYR A 146 -1.29 -2.25 -1.51
CA TYR A 146 -2.72 -1.88 -1.51
C TYR A 146 -3.06 -0.67 -0.64
N LEU A 147 -2.13 -0.14 0.13
CA LEU A 147 -2.30 1.09 0.92
C LEU A 147 -1.90 2.31 0.07
N PHE A 148 -2.84 2.81 -0.75
CA PHE A 148 -2.54 3.82 -1.76
C PHE A 148 -1.87 5.06 -1.16
N PRO A 149 -0.75 5.55 -1.76
CA PRO A 149 -0.05 6.76 -1.33
C PRO A 149 -0.86 8.01 -1.66
N ASP A 150 -1.11 8.84 -0.64
CA ASP A 150 -1.82 10.12 -0.76
C ASP A 150 -1.70 10.92 0.54
N THR A 151 -2.32 12.07 0.60
CA THR A 151 -2.51 12.84 1.83
C THR A 151 -3.88 12.58 2.41
N TYR A 152 -3.92 12.10 3.65
CA TYR A 152 -5.12 11.69 4.36
C TYR A 152 -5.38 12.55 5.59
N GLU A 153 -6.61 12.98 5.77
CA GLU A 153 -7.07 13.47 7.06
C GLU A 153 -7.60 12.29 7.89
N VAL A 154 -6.96 12.04 9.02
CA VAL A 154 -7.23 10.89 9.88
C VAL A 154 -7.46 11.32 11.33
N TYR A 155 -8.25 10.54 12.06
CA TYR A 155 -8.47 10.76 13.49
C TYR A 155 -7.36 10.11 14.30
N LYS A 156 -7.04 10.71 15.47
CA LYS A 156 -6.17 10.09 16.47
C LYS A 156 -6.95 9.11 17.34
N GLY A 157 -6.28 8.09 17.80
CA GLY A 157 -6.80 7.07 18.70
C GLY A 157 -6.84 5.67 18.10
N ASN A 158 -6.74 4.65 18.93
CA ASN A 158 -6.66 3.26 18.51
C ASN A 158 -7.88 2.83 17.69
N ALA A 159 -9.07 3.34 18.01
CA ALA A 159 -10.30 3.08 17.27
C ALA A 159 -10.28 3.60 15.82
N ALA A 160 -9.44 4.60 15.53
CA ALA A 160 -9.35 5.21 14.20
C ALA A 160 -8.46 4.43 13.22
N VAL A 161 -7.71 3.44 13.68
CA VAL A 161 -6.74 2.71 12.85
C VAL A 161 -7.43 2.00 11.70
N VAL A 162 -8.54 1.29 11.97
CA VAL A 162 -9.30 0.58 10.94
C VAL A 162 -9.80 1.56 9.86
N ASP A 163 -10.35 2.72 10.26
CA ASP A 163 -10.81 3.75 9.32
C ASP A 163 -9.64 4.32 8.51
N THR A 164 -8.51 4.57 9.15
CA THR A 164 -7.31 5.08 8.49
C THR A 164 -6.82 4.13 7.41
N ILE A 165 -6.70 2.83 7.71
CA ILE A 165 -6.28 1.82 6.73
C ILE A 165 -7.36 1.66 5.64
N ASN A 166 -8.65 1.65 5.99
CA ASN A 166 -9.73 1.60 5.00
C ASN A 166 -9.71 2.79 4.03
N LYS A 167 -9.38 4.01 4.49
CA LYS A 167 -9.23 5.16 3.58
C LYS A 167 -8.16 4.91 2.51
N MET A 168 -7.05 4.30 2.89
CA MET A 168 -5.96 3.97 1.96
C MET A 168 -6.39 2.87 0.98
N LEU A 169 -7.08 1.83 1.47
CA LEU A 169 -7.61 0.73 0.66
C LEU A 169 -8.70 1.22 -0.31
N ASN A 170 -9.63 2.07 0.14
CA ASN A 170 -10.65 2.67 -0.71
C ASN A 170 -10.04 3.52 -1.82
N ASN A 171 -9.02 4.30 -1.48
CA ASN A 171 -8.31 5.10 -2.48
C ASN A 171 -7.62 4.19 -3.50
N PHE A 172 -7.00 3.09 -3.08
CA PHE A 172 -6.48 2.08 -4.00
C PHE A 172 -7.56 1.54 -4.94
N GLY A 173 -8.72 1.12 -4.41
CA GLY A 173 -9.83 0.63 -5.21
C GLY A 173 -10.34 1.63 -6.25
N ASN A 174 -10.31 2.93 -5.91
CA ASN A 174 -10.68 4.02 -6.83
C ASN A 174 -9.60 4.26 -7.90
N LYS A 175 -8.33 4.12 -7.54
CA LYS A 175 -7.18 4.33 -8.45
C LYS A 175 -6.92 3.15 -9.36
N TYR A 176 -7.22 1.93 -8.93
CA TYR A 176 -7.21 0.76 -9.78
C TYR A 176 -8.45 0.75 -10.68
N ASP A 177 -8.49 1.70 -11.59
CA ASP A 177 -9.64 2.06 -12.42
C ASP A 177 -9.89 1.10 -13.60
N ALA A 178 -10.88 1.45 -14.44
CA ALA A 178 -11.26 0.63 -15.58
C ALA A 178 -10.15 0.50 -16.64
N ASP A 179 -9.32 1.54 -16.80
CA ASP A 179 -8.20 1.53 -17.77
C ASP A 179 -7.13 0.55 -17.30
N ILE A 180 -6.73 0.60 -16.03
CA ILE A 180 -5.75 -0.32 -15.46
C ILE A 180 -6.29 -1.76 -15.50
N LYS A 181 -7.56 -1.99 -15.16
CA LYS A 181 -8.22 -3.30 -15.25
C LYS A 181 -8.19 -3.84 -16.66
N SER A 182 -8.57 -3.03 -17.64
CA SER A 182 -8.56 -3.40 -19.05
C SER A 182 -7.15 -3.72 -19.54
N GLY A 183 -6.15 -2.94 -19.14
CA GLY A 183 -4.75 -3.20 -19.46
C GLY A 183 -4.26 -4.52 -18.88
N ALA A 184 -4.60 -4.80 -17.62
CA ALA A 184 -4.28 -6.08 -16.96
C ALA A 184 -4.89 -7.28 -17.67
N GLU A 185 -6.18 -7.19 -18.03
CA GLU A 185 -6.90 -8.23 -18.78
C GLU A 185 -6.25 -8.49 -20.15
N ASN A 186 -5.88 -7.43 -20.88
CA ASN A 186 -5.20 -7.54 -22.18
C ASN A 186 -3.82 -8.22 -22.07
N LEU A 187 -3.14 -8.05 -20.96
CA LEU A 187 -1.85 -8.68 -20.67
C LEU A 187 -2.00 -10.09 -20.07
N GLY A 188 -3.23 -10.51 -19.72
CA GLY A 188 -3.49 -11.78 -19.03
C GLY A 188 -2.88 -11.84 -17.62
N ARG A 189 -2.83 -10.69 -16.92
CA ARG A 189 -2.26 -10.55 -15.58
C ARG A 189 -3.34 -10.34 -14.53
N SER A 190 -3.13 -10.95 -13.37
CA SER A 190 -3.96 -10.68 -12.19
C SER A 190 -3.72 -9.26 -11.65
N MET A 191 -4.63 -8.77 -10.80
CA MET A 191 -4.40 -7.50 -10.08
C MET A 191 -3.12 -7.60 -9.24
N HIS A 192 -2.91 -8.71 -8.55
CA HIS A 192 -1.72 -8.94 -7.74
C HIS A 192 -0.43 -8.83 -8.58
N ASP A 193 -0.39 -9.43 -9.79
CA ASP A 193 0.75 -9.30 -10.70
C ASP A 193 0.99 -7.83 -11.09
N ILE A 194 -0.08 -7.10 -11.43
CA ILE A 194 0.03 -5.67 -11.82
C ILE A 194 0.56 -4.83 -10.68
N VAL A 195 0.04 -5.00 -9.46
CA VAL A 195 0.50 -4.26 -8.28
C VAL A 195 1.94 -4.62 -7.94
N THR A 196 2.30 -5.90 -8.06
CA THR A 196 3.68 -6.37 -7.87
C THR A 196 4.63 -5.73 -8.88
N ILE A 197 4.31 -5.76 -10.17
CA ILE A 197 5.11 -5.12 -11.23
C ILE A 197 5.17 -3.61 -11.01
N ALA A 198 4.06 -2.97 -10.66
CA ALA A 198 4.01 -1.54 -10.37
C ALA A 198 4.94 -1.16 -9.20
N SER A 199 5.00 -2.00 -8.17
CA SER A 199 5.90 -1.76 -7.03
C SER A 199 7.39 -1.86 -7.42
N LEU A 200 7.74 -2.75 -8.35
CA LEU A 200 9.09 -2.81 -8.91
C LEU A 200 9.39 -1.55 -9.72
N ILE A 201 8.48 -1.14 -10.61
CA ILE A 201 8.62 0.08 -11.41
C ILE A 201 8.78 1.32 -10.51
N GLU A 202 7.96 1.42 -9.45
CA GLU A 202 7.99 2.53 -8.50
C GLU A 202 9.36 2.70 -7.83
N ARG A 203 10.01 1.58 -7.54
CA ARG A 203 11.32 1.58 -6.89
C ARG A 203 12.51 1.77 -7.84
N GLU A 204 12.29 1.58 -9.13
CA GLU A 204 13.31 1.74 -10.18
C GLU A 204 13.23 3.11 -10.86
N ALA A 205 12.03 3.54 -11.27
CA ALA A 205 11.87 4.76 -12.06
C ALA A 205 12.04 6.02 -11.21
N GLN A 206 12.97 6.90 -11.62
CA GLN A 206 13.10 8.24 -11.07
C GLN A 206 12.39 9.29 -11.95
N ARG A 207 12.05 8.93 -13.19
CA ARG A 207 11.39 9.78 -14.18
C ARG A 207 10.09 9.13 -14.65
N ASP A 208 9.03 9.91 -14.69
CA ASP A 208 7.70 9.41 -15.07
C ASP A 208 7.64 8.96 -16.53
N ASP A 209 8.39 9.62 -17.42
CA ASP A 209 8.43 9.31 -18.85
C ASP A 209 9.13 7.97 -19.18
N GLU A 210 9.77 7.33 -18.21
CA GLU A 210 10.45 6.04 -18.38
C GLU A 210 9.70 4.84 -17.78
N ARG A 211 8.66 5.08 -16.94
CA ARG A 211 7.93 4.00 -16.24
C ARG A 211 7.39 2.93 -17.20
N ALA A 212 6.75 3.34 -18.30
CA ALA A 212 6.21 2.40 -19.29
C ALA A 212 7.31 1.61 -20.03
N ARG A 213 8.50 2.23 -20.23
CA ARG A 213 9.65 1.58 -20.84
C ARG A 213 10.29 0.55 -19.90
N ILE A 214 10.43 0.89 -18.61
CA ILE A 214 10.90 -0.05 -17.57
C ILE A 214 9.91 -1.22 -17.46
N ALA A 215 8.59 -0.96 -17.50
CA ALA A 215 7.58 -2.01 -17.56
C ALA A 215 7.82 -2.94 -18.75
N GLY A 216 8.09 -2.39 -19.94
CA GLY A 216 8.41 -3.16 -21.14
C GLY A 216 9.59 -4.11 -20.94
N VAL A 217 10.68 -3.65 -20.29
CA VAL A 217 11.83 -4.51 -19.95
C VAL A 217 11.43 -5.65 -19.02
N ILE A 218 10.65 -5.36 -17.97
CA ILE A 218 10.18 -6.40 -17.04
C ILE A 218 9.36 -7.45 -17.79
N TYR A 219 8.41 -7.05 -18.62
CA TYR A 219 7.59 -7.96 -19.41
C TYR A 219 8.40 -8.75 -20.43
N ASN A 220 9.39 -8.16 -21.11
CA ASN A 220 10.27 -8.84 -22.03
C ASN A 220 11.03 -9.98 -21.34
N ARG A 221 11.57 -9.74 -20.14
CA ARG A 221 12.24 -10.78 -19.33
C ARG A 221 11.26 -11.87 -18.87
N LEU A 222 10.09 -11.49 -18.36
CA LEU A 222 9.05 -12.46 -17.94
C LEU A 222 8.58 -13.35 -19.10
N ASN A 223 8.43 -12.78 -20.28
CA ASN A 223 7.98 -13.51 -21.47
C ASN A 223 9.09 -14.34 -22.11
N ASN A 224 10.36 -14.01 -21.87
CA ASN A 224 11.53 -14.79 -22.33
C ASN A 224 12.30 -15.41 -21.16
N SER A 225 11.59 -16.07 -20.25
CA SER A 225 12.14 -16.63 -19.01
C SER A 225 13.15 -17.77 -19.22
N SER A 226 13.27 -18.32 -20.43
CA SER A 226 14.30 -19.29 -20.78
C SER A 226 15.69 -18.67 -20.88
N GLU A 227 15.77 -17.43 -21.35
CA GLU A 227 17.01 -16.68 -21.52
C GLU A 227 17.21 -15.72 -20.33
N PHE A 228 16.13 -15.11 -19.82
CA PHE A 228 16.10 -14.17 -18.71
C PHE A 228 15.28 -14.71 -17.53
N PRO A 229 15.75 -15.75 -16.83
CA PRO A 229 14.99 -16.36 -15.75
C PRO A 229 14.80 -15.45 -14.53
N TYR A 230 15.68 -14.47 -14.35
CA TYR A 230 15.75 -13.59 -13.20
C TYR A 230 15.48 -12.13 -13.59
N LEU A 231 14.70 -11.41 -12.78
CA LEU A 231 14.45 -9.98 -13.04
C LEU A 231 15.61 -9.10 -12.60
N GLN A 232 16.37 -9.50 -11.58
CA GLN A 232 17.58 -8.81 -11.07
C GLN A 232 17.28 -7.36 -10.62
N VAL A 233 16.23 -7.18 -9.83
CA VAL A 233 15.82 -5.90 -9.28
C VAL A 233 16.36 -5.74 -7.85
N ASP A 234 17.27 -4.78 -7.65
CA ASP A 234 17.94 -4.54 -6.36
C ASP A 234 16.94 -4.18 -5.25
N ALA A 235 15.94 -3.37 -5.55
CA ALA A 235 14.95 -2.94 -4.60
C ALA A 235 14.15 -4.11 -3.99
N SER A 236 13.93 -5.17 -4.77
CA SER A 236 13.27 -6.38 -4.28
C SER A 236 14.13 -7.14 -3.27
N VAL A 237 15.43 -7.24 -3.53
CA VAL A 237 16.38 -7.85 -2.57
C VAL A 237 16.42 -7.06 -1.27
N LEU A 238 16.52 -5.72 -1.37
CA LEU A 238 16.53 -4.84 -0.20
C LEU A 238 15.27 -5.00 0.63
N TYR A 239 14.09 -5.06 -0.02
CA TYR A 239 12.81 -5.31 0.66
C TYR A 239 12.83 -6.65 1.41
N GLY A 240 13.25 -7.73 0.77
CA GLY A 240 13.36 -9.06 1.38
C GLY A 240 14.34 -9.13 2.55
N LEU A 241 15.26 -8.17 2.66
CA LEU A 241 16.18 -7.98 3.78
C LEU A 241 15.65 -6.99 4.84
N GLY A 242 14.42 -6.49 4.71
CA GLY A 242 13.84 -5.48 5.60
C GLY A 242 14.47 -4.09 5.46
N ARG A 243 15.07 -3.78 4.31
CA ARG A 243 15.78 -2.52 4.03
C ARG A 243 15.03 -1.70 2.99
N THR A 244 14.99 -0.39 3.18
CA THR A 244 14.32 0.55 2.25
C THR A 244 15.27 1.21 1.26
N GLY A 245 16.57 0.97 1.37
CA GLY A 245 17.57 1.56 0.48
C GLY A 245 19.00 1.14 0.83
N GLY A 246 19.96 1.71 0.13
CA GLY A 246 21.39 1.40 0.24
C GLY A 246 21.88 0.54 -0.92
N LYS A 247 23.18 0.22 -0.91
CA LYS A 247 23.79 -0.66 -1.91
C LYS A 247 23.73 -2.10 -1.44
N LEU A 248 23.53 -3.02 -2.37
CA LEU A 248 23.66 -4.46 -2.12
C LEU A 248 25.13 -4.86 -2.02
N SER A 249 25.43 -5.73 -1.07
CA SER A 249 26.71 -6.43 -0.97
C SER A 249 26.62 -7.81 -1.64
N ASP A 250 27.77 -8.43 -1.90
CA ASP A 250 27.83 -9.81 -2.41
C ASP A 250 27.17 -10.82 -1.47
N GLU A 251 27.06 -10.51 -0.17
CA GLU A 251 26.39 -11.35 0.82
C GLU A 251 24.86 -11.17 0.73
N ASP A 252 24.38 -9.95 0.52
CA ASP A 252 22.96 -9.66 0.31
C ASP A 252 22.41 -10.45 -0.89
N LEU A 253 23.18 -10.55 -1.99
CA LEU A 253 22.81 -11.29 -3.20
C LEU A 253 22.74 -12.81 -3.00
N LYS A 254 23.27 -13.35 -1.88
CA LYS A 254 23.16 -14.77 -1.52
C LYS A 254 21.98 -15.08 -0.61
N SER A 255 21.20 -14.09 -0.25
CA SER A 255 19.99 -14.27 0.57
C SER A 255 19.04 -15.29 -0.04
N ASP A 256 18.51 -16.20 0.78
CA ASP A 256 17.48 -17.18 0.39
C ASP A 256 16.05 -16.59 0.38
N SER A 257 15.91 -15.26 0.57
CA SER A 257 14.60 -14.60 0.50
C SER A 257 13.95 -14.81 -0.86
N GLU A 258 12.68 -15.16 -0.90
CA GLU A 258 11.89 -15.27 -2.14
C GLU A 258 11.79 -13.95 -2.91
N TYR A 259 12.08 -12.81 -2.25
CA TYR A 259 12.22 -11.49 -2.87
C TYR A 259 13.60 -11.27 -3.53
N ASN A 260 14.54 -12.22 -3.41
CA ASN A 260 15.82 -12.12 -4.09
C ASN A 260 15.71 -12.52 -5.56
N LEU A 261 15.42 -11.55 -6.42
CA LEU A 261 15.23 -11.72 -7.86
C LEU A 261 16.53 -11.98 -8.65
N TYR A 262 17.66 -12.19 -7.98
CA TYR A 262 18.89 -12.75 -8.56
C TYR A 262 18.91 -14.28 -8.46
N ASN A 263 18.17 -14.86 -7.50
CA ASN A 263 18.14 -16.29 -7.22
C ASN A 263 16.77 -16.92 -7.47
N HIS A 264 15.69 -16.13 -7.40
CA HIS A 264 14.33 -16.58 -7.64
C HIS A 264 13.81 -16.10 -9.00
N LYS A 265 13.14 -16.99 -9.74
CA LYS A 265 12.67 -16.76 -11.10
C LYS A 265 11.30 -16.07 -11.11
N GLY A 266 11.10 -15.21 -12.09
CA GLY A 266 9.82 -14.55 -12.30
C GLY A 266 9.57 -13.40 -11.34
N LEU A 267 8.30 -13.14 -11.02
CA LEU A 267 7.90 -12.12 -10.05
C LEU A 267 8.21 -12.55 -8.62
N PRO A 268 8.43 -11.59 -7.70
CA PRO A 268 8.48 -11.90 -6.28
C PRO A 268 7.11 -12.35 -5.76
N PRO A 269 7.00 -12.88 -4.52
CA PRO A 269 5.74 -13.34 -3.94
C PRO A 269 4.65 -12.27 -3.88
N GLY A 270 5.03 -11.00 -3.79
CA GLY A 270 4.12 -9.87 -3.74
C GLY A 270 4.82 -8.53 -3.93
N PRO A 271 4.07 -7.42 -3.79
CA PRO A 271 4.61 -6.07 -3.92
C PRO A 271 5.70 -5.78 -2.89
N ILE A 272 6.59 -4.83 -3.21
CA ILE A 272 7.70 -4.39 -2.36
C ILE A 272 7.52 -2.97 -1.81
N CYS A 273 6.46 -2.31 -2.20
CA CYS A 273 6.02 -1.00 -1.72
C CYS A 273 4.60 -0.72 -2.22
N ASN A 274 4.01 0.38 -1.77
CA ASN A 274 2.73 0.89 -2.25
C ASN A 274 2.98 1.87 -3.42
N PRO A 275 2.67 1.45 -4.67
CA PRO A 275 2.96 2.24 -5.85
C PRO A 275 1.96 3.37 -6.06
N GLY A 276 2.39 4.46 -6.71
CA GLY A 276 1.52 5.50 -7.21
C GLY A 276 0.77 5.10 -8.49
N TYR A 277 -0.18 5.97 -8.89
CA TYR A 277 -1.00 5.74 -10.08
C TYR A 277 -0.16 5.57 -11.37
N ALA A 278 0.89 6.38 -11.53
CA ALA A 278 1.75 6.33 -12.72
C ALA A 278 2.41 4.95 -12.91
N SER A 279 2.84 4.31 -11.81
CA SER A 279 3.42 2.97 -11.85
C SER A 279 2.38 1.88 -12.08
N LEU A 280 1.18 2.00 -11.48
CA LEU A 280 0.06 1.08 -11.75
C LEU A 280 -0.37 1.14 -13.22
N TYR A 281 -0.45 2.35 -13.77
CA TYR A 281 -0.78 2.56 -15.18
C TYR A 281 0.30 2.00 -16.10
N ALA A 282 1.58 2.27 -15.82
CA ALA A 282 2.70 1.74 -16.60
C ALA A 282 2.78 0.20 -16.55
N ALA A 283 2.50 -0.41 -15.40
CA ALA A 283 2.46 -1.85 -15.25
C ALA A 283 1.36 -2.52 -16.10
N SER A 284 0.23 -1.83 -16.28
CA SER A 284 -0.89 -2.31 -17.11
C SER A 284 -0.79 -1.87 -18.59
N HIS A 285 0.08 -0.90 -18.91
CA HIS A 285 0.30 -0.35 -20.24
C HIS A 285 1.81 -0.25 -20.55
N PRO A 286 2.54 -1.38 -20.60
CA PRO A 286 3.96 -1.37 -20.89
C PRO A 286 4.23 -0.83 -22.30
N GLU A 287 5.35 -0.11 -22.47
CA GLU A 287 5.85 0.27 -23.81
C GLU A 287 6.26 -1.00 -24.56
N ASP A 288 5.78 -1.14 -25.79
CA ASP A 288 6.25 -2.19 -26.71
C ASP A 288 7.65 -1.84 -27.21
N ASN A 289 8.64 -2.53 -26.67
CA ASN A 289 10.04 -2.33 -27.00
C ASN A 289 10.79 -3.67 -27.00
N ASN A 290 12.07 -3.64 -27.39
CA ASN A 290 12.93 -4.81 -27.45
C ASN A 290 14.08 -4.78 -26.43
N TYR A 291 13.94 -4.01 -25.37
CA TYR A 291 14.97 -3.91 -24.33
C TYR A 291 14.83 -5.02 -23.29
N TYR A 292 15.99 -5.51 -22.85
CA TYR A 292 16.12 -6.51 -21.78
C TYR A 292 16.95 -6.00 -20.60
N TYR A 293 17.60 -4.83 -20.77
CA TYR A 293 18.49 -4.24 -19.77
C TYR A 293 18.26 -2.75 -19.65
N TYR A 294 18.54 -2.22 -18.49
CA TYR A 294 18.66 -0.79 -18.24
C TYR A 294 19.71 -0.52 -17.17
N VAL A 295 20.27 0.67 -17.12
CA VAL A 295 21.16 1.17 -16.08
C VAL A 295 20.86 2.63 -15.79
N ALA A 296 20.79 2.97 -14.49
CA ALA A 296 20.49 4.34 -14.06
C ALA A 296 21.66 5.28 -14.32
N MET A 297 21.33 6.54 -14.69
CA MET A 297 22.23 7.65 -14.87
C MET A 297 22.15 8.62 -13.67
N PRO A 298 23.19 9.45 -13.42
CA PRO A 298 23.18 10.41 -12.31
C PRO A 298 22.09 11.47 -12.38
N ASP A 299 21.53 11.71 -13.57
CA ASP A 299 20.44 12.67 -13.79
C ASP A 299 19.04 12.08 -13.59
N GLY A 300 18.98 10.83 -13.08
CA GLY A 300 17.76 10.08 -12.85
C GLY A 300 17.16 9.40 -14.07
N SER A 301 17.76 9.56 -15.27
CA SER A 301 17.36 8.82 -16.46
C SER A 301 17.97 7.40 -16.49
N HIS A 302 17.52 6.59 -17.46
CA HIS A 302 18.09 5.26 -17.71
C HIS A 302 18.61 5.15 -19.15
N LEU A 303 19.69 4.39 -19.33
CA LEU A 303 20.12 3.89 -20.62
C LEU A 303 19.58 2.47 -20.79
N PHE A 304 18.81 2.24 -21.84
CA PHE A 304 18.20 0.95 -22.16
C PHE A 304 19.03 0.22 -23.20
N ALA A 305 19.01 -1.11 -23.15
CA ALA A 305 19.76 -1.97 -24.08
C ALA A 305 18.98 -3.23 -24.44
N SER A 306 19.11 -3.67 -25.70
CA SER A 306 18.54 -4.91 -26.21
C SER A 306 19.51 -6.09 -26.16
N SER A 307 20.81 -5.83 -26.01
CA SER A 307 21.85 -6.84 -25.90
C SER A 307 22.76 -6.60 -24.70
N TYR A 308 23.39 -7.67 -24.22
CA TYR A 308 24.34 -7.59 -23.12
C TYR A 308 25.56 -6.71 -23.45
N GLU A 309 26.05 -6.80 -24.68
CA GLU A 309 27.17 -5.96 -25.16
C GLU A 309 26.82 -4.44 -25.13
N GLU A 310 25.59 -4.09 -25.52
CA GLU A 310 25.10 -2.71 -25.40
C GLU A 310 24.98 -2.29 -23.93
N HIS A 311 24.48 -3.17 -23.07
CA HIS A 311 24.36 -2.94 -21.64
C HIS A 311 25.72 -2.69 -20.97
N GLU A 312 26.77 -3.45 -21.31
CA GLU A 312 28.13 -3.22 -20.81
C GLU A 312 28.63 -1.81 -21.20
N ARG A 313 28.39 -1.37 -22.42
CA ARG A 313 28.71 0.01 -22.84
C ARG A 313 27.94 1.06 -22.05
N ASN A 314 26.67 0.81 -21.78
CA ASN A 314 25.83 1.69 -20.99
C ASN A 314 26.28 1.76 -19.52
N ILE A 315 26.73 0.66 -18.94
CA ILE A 315 27.33 0.63 -17.59
C ILE A 315 28.59 1.50 -17.55
N GLU A 316 29.47 1.37 -18.55
CA GLU A 316 30.67 2.19 -18.63
C GLU A 316 30.34 3.67 -18.74
N ALA A 317 29.36 4.03 -19.58
CA ALA A 317 28.90 5.41 -19.73
C ALA A 317 28.30 5.96 -18.42
N SER A 318 27.50 5.16 -17.70
CA SER A 318 26.96 5.53 -16.39
C SER A 318 28.06 5.77 -15.36
N ASN A 319 29.05 4.88 -15.28
CA ASN A 319 30.18 5.00 -14.35
C ASN A 319 31.00 6.28 -14.63
N GLN A 320 31.22 6.61 -15.91
CA GLN A 320 31.93 7.85 -16.31
C GLN A 320 31.13 9.08 -15.91
N ALA A 321 29.81 9.09 -16.14
CA ALA A 321 28.92 10.19 -15.75
C ALA A 321 28.87 10.37 -14.22
N GLN A 322 28.83 9.29 -13.47
CA GLN A 322 28.89 9.33 -11.99
C GLN A 322 30.20 9.94 -11.48
N ALA A 323 31.34 9.54 -12.06
CA ALA A 323 32.65 10.09 -11.70
C ALA A 323 32.75 11.59 -12.01
N GLN A 324 32.17 12.05 -13.13
CA GLN A 324 32.11 13.47 -13.49
C GLN A 324 31.23 14.25 -12.53
N ALA A 325 30.05 13.75 -12.18
CA ALA A 325 29.14 14.38 -11.23
C ALA A 325 29.77 14.50 -9.84
N ALA A 326 30.50 13.48 -9.37
CA ALA A 326 31.20 13.50 -8.10
C ALA A 326 32.34 14.54 -8.08
N SER A 327 33.10 14.68 -9.17
CA SER A 327 34.17 15.68 -9.28
C SER A 327 33.63 17.10 -9.30
N ALA A 328 32.52 17.36 -10.00
CA ALA A 328 31.88 18.67 -10.06
C ALA A 328 31.33 19.09 -8.67
N SER A 329 30.78 18.17 -7.91
CA SER A 329 30.30 18.42 -6.54
C SER A 329 31.45 18.75 -5.57
N ALA A 330 32.61 18.13 -5.73
CA ALA A 330 33.81 18.40 -4.91
C ALA A 330 34.38 19.79 -5.17
N ASP A 331 34.41 20.25 -6.43
CA ASP A 331 34.89 21.59 -6.80
C ASP A 331 33.99 22.72 -6.27
N THR A 332 32.67 22.48 -6.21
CA THR A 332 31.71 23.49 -5.68
C THR A 332 31.89 23.70 -4.17
N THR A 333 32.16 22.63 -3.43
CA THR A 333 32.36 22.69 -1.97
C THR A 333 33.67 23.38 -1.59
N THR A 334 34.68 23.33 -2.47
CA THR A 334 35.99 23.97 -2.23
C THR A 334 35.96 25.46 -2.48
N THR A 335 35.05 25.95 -3.34
CA THR A 335 34.93 27.37 -3.69
C THR A 335 34.16 28.18 -2.63
N GLU A 336 33.25 27.55 -1.88
CA GLU A 336 32.53 28.18 -0.76
C GLU A 336 33.39 28.31 0.52
N ALA A 337 34.43 27.49 0.68
CA ALA A 337 35.31 27.52 1.86
C ALA A 337 36.47 28.52 1.78
N THR A 338 36.68 29.21 0.63
CA THR A 338 37.76 30.19 0.45
C THR A 338 37.25 31.62 0.27
N GLY A 339 35.99 31.90 0.58
CA GLY A 339 35.36 33.22 0.45
C GLY A 339 35.03 33.89 1.78
N GLU A 340 35.91 33.82 2.78
CA GLU A 340 35.88 34.68 4.00
C GLU A 340 37.15 35.52 4.09
#